data_b9bba7c1e814e5ea86a5dd3728f694dc
#
_entry.id   b9bba7c1e814e5ea86a5dd3728f694dc
#
_cell.length_a   1.000
_cell.length_b   1.000
_cell.length_c   1.000
_cell.angle_alpha   90.00
_cell.angle_beta   90.00
_cell.angle_gamma   90.00
#
_symmetry.space_group_name_H-M   'P 1'
#
loop_
_entity.id
_entity.type
_entity.pdbx_description
1 polymer ?
#
loop_
_entity_poly.entity_id
_entity_poly.type
_entity_poly.pdbx_seq_one_letter_code
_entity_poly.pdbx_strand_id
1 'polypeptide(L)'
;MNFIKEGKWAKMNRVNELIKEYCPDGVEIRCLEDCCNLLDKKRKPITKAAREAGEYPYYGANGIQDYVANYIFDGTFVLVGEDGSVITKSGTPVVTWAEGKIWVNNHAHIIEEKDGVMLRYLYHYLQTIDVTSLIHGNIPKLTGGDFKALKIAVPPLEVQREIVHILDSFALLTAELTAELTAELTARKKQYNFYRDTLIQKGCKSEKVKLNTICEIYDGTHQTPKYTNSGIPFVSVENIDDLYGTQKFISPEAYEKYKIKPRTGDVFMTRITAGIIGKCTVVDRDDDLAYYVSLALLRPNTEVVDSKYLKYYLESGWGRRELSKWILWDATPTKINKDDIGRVLISVPPLDTQKRLVQVIEHFDAICTDLNIGLPAEIEARQKQYEYYRDLLLTFAETGSMLLTDRQTDRQTDRQTDRQTDRAERN
;
A
#
# COMPACT_ATOMS: atom_id res chain seq x y z
N MET A 1 26.53 -7.78 4.18
CA MET A 1 25.84 -8.23 2.96
C MET A 1 26.27 -9.62 2.47
N ASN A 2 27.54 -10.02 2.55
CA ASN A 2 28.02 -11.35 2.09
C ASN A 2 27.55 -12.54 2.96
N PHE A 3 27.51 -12.43 4.29
CA PHE A 3 27.10 -13.53 5.19
C PHE A 3 25.68 -14.06 4.93
N ILE A 4 24.75 -13.18 4.52
CA ILE A 4 23.37 -13.59 4.21
C ILE A 4 23.32 -14.34 2.87
N LYS A 5 24.15 -13.99 1.91
CA LYS A 5 24.23 -14.68 0.60
C LYS A 5 24.78 -16.11 0.78
N GLU A 6 25.89 -16.29 1.52
CA GLU A 6 26.52 -17.61 1.71
C GLU A 6 25.63 -18.62 2.46
N GLY A 7 24.93 -18.17 3.51
CA GLY A 7 23.97 -19.03 4.23
C GLY A 7 22.73 -19.41 3.38
N LYS A 8 22.28 -18.53 2.47
CA LYS A 8 21.16 -18.80 1.55
C LYS A 8 21.53 -19.81 0.48
N TRP A 9 22.70 -19.70 -0.11
CA TRP A 9 23.22 -20.66 -1.10
C TRP A 9 23.43 -22.05 -0.51
N ALA A 10 23.93 -22.15 0.73
CA ALA A 10 24.10 -23.43 1.40
C ALA A 10 22.75 -24.15 1.64
N LYS A 11 21.71 -23.42 2.03
CA LYS A 11 20.35 -23.99 2.21
C LYS A 11 19.72 -24.42 0.89
N MET A 12 19.85 -23.64 -0.18
CA MET A 12 19.37 -24.03 -1.51
C MET A 12 20.11 -25.24 -2.07
N ASN A 13 21.42 -25.31 -1.87
CA ASN A 13 22.21 -26.50 -2.24
C ASN A 13 21.73 -27.75 -1.51
N ARG A 14 21.34 -27.60 -0.23
CA ARG A 14 20.81 -28.74 0.55
C ARG A 14 19.51 -29.31 -0.04
N VAL A 15 18.58 -28.44 -0.47
CA VAL A 15 17.35 -28.88 -1.15
C VAL A 15 17.70 -29.62 -2.45
N ASN A 16 18.63 -29.09 -3.25
CA ASN A 16 19.10 -29.76 -4.47
C ASN A 16 19.69 -31.14 -4.22
N GLU A 17 20.49 -31.28 -3.16
CA GLU A 17 21.07 -32.58 -2.78
C GLU A 17 19.96 -33.56 -2.40
N LEU A 18 19.01 -33.15 -1.58
CA LEU A 18 17.87 -33.98 -1.16
C LEU A 18 17.02 -34.43 -2.35
N ILE A 19 16.80 -33.54 -3.34
CA ILE A 19 16.05 -33.88 -4.53
C ILE A 19 16.78 -34.92 -5.37
N LYS A 20 18.07 -34.75 -5.60
CA LYS A 20 18.89 -35.74 -6.33
C LYS A 20 18.93 -37.09 -5.62
N GLU A 21 18.90 -37.06 -4.29
CA GLU A 21 18.93 -38.29 -3.49
C GLU A 21 17.57 -39.00 -3.47
N TYR A 22 16.48 -38.24 -3.23
CA TYR A 22 15.16 -38.80 -2.98
C TYR A 22 14.22 -38.80 -4.21
N CYS A 23 14.55 -38.06 -5.24
CA CYS A 23 13.74 -37.96 -6.48
C CYS A 23 14.59 -38.17 -7.75
N PRO A 24 15.36 -39.27 -7.86
CA PRO A 24 16.23 -39.50 -9.01
C PRO A 24 15.48 -39.59 -10.36
N ASP A 25 14.23 -40.03 -10.31
CA ASP A 25 13.35 -40.19 -11.49
C ASP A 25 12.36 -38.99 -11.62
N GLY A 26 12.55 -37.92 -10.86
CA GLY A 26 11.67 -36.75 -10.81
C GLY A 26 10.67 -36.78 -9.66
N VAL A 27 9.86 -35.74 -9.56
CA VAL A 27 8.86 -35.58 -8.49
C VAL A 27 7.47 -36.03 -9.00
N GLU A 28 6.74 -36.76 -8.17
CA GLU A 28 5.39 -37.21 -8.52
C GLU A 28 4.41 -36.03 -8.58
N ILE A 29 3.60 -35.95 -9.63
CA ILE A 29 2.54 -34.95 -9.77
C ILE A 29 1.19 -35.59 -9.43
N ARG A 30 0.49 -35.05 -8.45
CA ARG A 30 -0.85 -35.50 -8.00
C ARG A 30 -1.91 -34.42 -8.20
N CYS A 31 -3.19 -34.81 -8.21
CA CYS A 31 -4.27 -33.84 -8.06
C CYS A 31 -4.36 -33.38 -6.60
N LEU A 32 -4.80 -32.14 -6.38
CA LEU A 32 -4.92 -31.59 -5.03
C LEU A 32 -5.84 -32.44 -4.14
N GLU A 33 -6.92 -33.02 -4.67
CA GLU A 33 -7.82 -33.90 -3.91
C GLU A 33 -7.15 -35.17 -3.39
N ASP A 34 -6.03 -35.59 -4.00
CA ASP A 34 -5.22 -36.71 -3.54
C ASP A 34 -4.21 -36.29 -2.48
N CYS A 35 -3.93 -34.98 -2.35
CA CYS A 35 -2.91 -34.39 -1.48
C CYS A 35 -3.43 -33.91 -0.14
N CYS A 36 -4.75 -33.72 0.02
CA CYS A 36 -5.33 -33.13 1.23
C CYS A 36 -6.74 -33.67 1.51
N ASN A 37 -7.24 -33.43 2.72
CA ASN A 37 -8.63 -33.66 3.09
C ASN A 37 -9.44 -32.40 2.81
N LEU A 38 -10.45 -32.50 1.92
CA LEU A 38 -11.34 -31.40 1.57
C LEU A 38 -12.55 -31.36 2.51
N LEU A 39 -12.74 -30.28 3.24
CA LEU A 39 -13.76 -30.15 4.28
C LEU A 39 -14.93 -29.23 3.85
N ASP A 40 -15.05 -28.87 2.58
CA ASP A 40 -16.03 -27.93 2.02
C ASP A 40 -17.48 -28.25 2.42
N LYS A 41 -17.84 -29.52 2.54
CA LYS A 41 -19.17 -29.98 2.93
C LYS A 41 -19.55 -29.61 4.38
N LYS A 42 -18.57 -29.31 5.23
CA LYS A 42 -18.78 -28.93 6.63
C LYS A 42 -18.98 -27.43 6.81
N ARG A 43 -18.73 -26.60 5.78
CA ARG A 43 -18.87 -25.15 5.83
C ARG A 43 -20.33 -24.72 6.04
N LYS A 44 -20.54 -23.61 6.75
CA LYS A 44 -21.88 -23.05 7.00
C LYS A 44 -21.86 -21.53 6.82
N PRO A 45 -22.53 -20.97 5.79
CA PRO A 45 -22.69 -19.54 5.68
C PRO A 45 -23.67 -19.01 6.73
N ILE A 46 -23.34 -17.86 7.32
CA ILE A 46 -24.23 -17.11 8.22
C ILE A 46 -24.36 -15.69 7.67
N THR A 47 -25.60 -15.20 7.51
CA THR A 47 -25.82 -13.81 7.10
C THR A 47 -25.31 -12.85 8.18
N LYS A 48 -24.90 -11.65 7.80
CA LYS A 48 -24.35 -10.66 8.75
C LYS A 48 -25.32 -10.36 9.90
N ALA A 49 -26.61 -10.31 9.63
CA ALA A 49 -27.65 -10.04 10.64
C ALA A 49 -27.85 -11.19 11.64
N ALA A 50 -27.49 -12.41 11.26
CA ALA A 50 -27.64 -13.61 12.09
C ALA A 50 -26.34 -14.01 12.82
N ARG A 51 -25.25 -13.26 12.63
CA ARG A 51 -23.98 -13.49 13.33
C ARG A 51 -24.08 -12.94 14.74
N GLU A 52 -23.89 -13.80 15.71
CA GLU A 52 -23.73 -13.42 17.10
C GLU A 52 -22.25 -13.06 17.33
N ALA A 53 -21.99 -11.86 17.84
CA ALA A 53 -20.62 -11.37 18.05
C ALA A 53 -19.90 -12.20 19.14
N GLY A 54 -18.62 -12.52 18.90
CA GLY A 54 -17.81 -13.33 19.79
C GLY A 54 -16.32 -13.26 19.51
N GLU A 55 -15.57 -14.30 19.88
CA GLU A 55 -14.11 -14.33 19.80
C GLU A 55 -13.55 -15.20 18.66
N TYR A 56 -14.40 -16.04 18.02
CA TYR A 56 -13.92 -16.96 16.99
C TYR A 56 -13.93 -16.30 15.62
N PRO A 57 -12.81 -16.36 14.86
CA PRO A 57 -12.73 -15.73 13.55
C PRO A 57 -13.66 -16.41 12.54
N TYR A 58 -14.43 -15.59 11.82
CA TYR A 58 -15.30 -15.98 10.72
C TYR A 58 -14.63 -15.66 9.39
N TYR A 59 -14.24 -16.71 8.66
CA TYR A 59 -13.50 -16.60 7.41
C TYR A 59 -14.39 -16.59 6.18
N GLY A 60 -14.00 -15.79 5.20
CA GLY A 60 -14.51 -15.77 3.84
C GLY A 60 -13.42 -15.96 2.81
N ALA A 61 -13.68 -15.59 1.54
CA ALA A 61 -12.74 -15.76 0.42
C ALA A 61 -11.38 -15.07 0.62
N ASN A 62 -11.35 -13.96 1.36
CA ASN A 62 -10.15 -13.13 1.54
C ASN A 62 -9.85 -12.91 3.04
N GLY A 63 -9.77 -14.00 3.80
CA GLY A 63 -9.42 -13.95 5.22
C GLY A 63 -10.60 -13.69 6.16
N ILE A 64 -10.29 -13.15 7.35
CA ILE A 64 -11.28 -12.90 8.40
C ILE A 64 -12.21 -11.76 8.01
N GLN A 65 -13.53 -12.03 8.04
CA GLN A 65 -14.59 -11.07 7.75
C GLN A 65 -15.28 -10.55 9.01
N ASP A 66 -15.27 -11.34 10.09
CA ASP A 66 -15.98 -11.06 11.33
C ASP A 66 -15.46 -11.93 12.47
N TYR A 67 -15.97 -11.70 13.69
CA TYR A 67 -15.77 -12.56 14.85
C TYR A 67 -17.12 -13.00 15.41
N VAL A 68 -17.28 -14.32 15.64
CA VAL A 68 -18.55 -14.94 16.04
C VAL A 68 -18.45 -15.71 17.35
N ALA A 69 -19.60 -15.93 18.01
CA ALA A 69 -19.67 -16.58 19.32
C ALA A 69 -19.40 -18.10 19.28
N ASN A 70 -19.53 -18.73 18.10
CA ASN A 70 -19.37 -20.17 17.96
C ASN A 70 -18.37 -20.50 16.83
N TYR A 71 -17.89 -21.75 16.82
CA TYR A 71 -16.98 -22.28 15.81
C TYR A 71 -17.51 -23.59 15.22
N ILE A 72 -17.05 -23.98 14.04
CA ILE A 72 -17.40 -25.25 13.39
C ILE A 72 -16.16 -26.10 13.06
N PHE A 73 -14.97 -25.53 13.17
CA PHE A 73 -13.70 -26.23 12.99
C PHE A 73 -12.76 -25.92 14.17
N ASP A 74 -11.96 -26.89 14.54
CA ASP A 74 -10.91 -26.77 15.57
C ASP A 74 -9.69 -27.57 15.09
N GLY A 75 -8.61 -26.90 14.75
CA GLY A 75 -7.41 -27.52 14.16
C GLY A 75 -6.58 -26.53 13.34
N THR A 76 -5.85 -27.08 12.36
CA THR A 76 -5.00 -26.31 11.44
C THR A 76 -5.48 -26.54 10.02
N PHE A 77 -5.72 -25.45 9.27
CA PHE A 77 -6.34 -25.48 7.96
C PHE A 77 -5.67 -24.51 6.99
N VAL A 78 -5.76 -24.83 5.70
CA VAL A 78 -5.50 -23.86 4.64
C VAL A 78 -6.83 -23.53 3.96
N LEU A 79 -7.11 -22.24 3.86
CA LEU A 79 -8.30 -21.71 3.22
C LEU A 79 -7.92 -21.10 1.88
N VAL A 80 -8.71 -21.38 0.83
CA VAL A 80 -8.47 -20.86 -0.53
C VAL A 80 -9.74 -20.22 -1.05
N GLY A 81 -9.68 -18.98 -1.54
CA GLY A 81 -10.84 -18.25 -2.03
C GLY A 81 -11.60 -19.04 -3.12
N GLU A 82 -12.93 -19.24 -2.94
CA GLU A 82 -13.79 -19.93 -3.91
C GLU A 82 -14.53 -18.95 -4.82
N ASP A 83 -15.08 -17.85 -4.28
CA ASP A 83 -15.76 -16.84 -5.07
C ASP A 83 -15.54 -15.40 -4.52
N GLY A 84 -15.68 -14.40 -5.38
CA GLY A 84 -15.41 -13.01 -5.07
C GLY A 84 -13.91 -12.66 -5.18
N SER A 85 -13.23 -12.40 -4.06
CA SER A 85 -11.78 -12.11 -4.02
C SER A 85 -10.97 -13.41 -4.02
N VAL A 86 -10.89 -14.10 -5.14
CA VAL A 86 -10.28 -15.44 -5.25
C VAL A 86 -8.88 -15.45 -5.82
N ILE A 87 -8.48 -14.37 -6.48
CA ILE A 87 -7.21 -14.26 -7.22
C ILE A 87 -6.44 -13.01 -6.79
N THR A 88 -5.13 -13.14 -6.67
CA THR A 88 -4.19 -12.04 -6.41
C THR A 88 -3.88 -11.28 -7.70
N LYS A 89 -3.17 -10.15 -7.60
CA LYS A 89 -2.68 -9.39 -8.77
C LYS A 89 -1.69 -10.18 -9.64
N SER A 90 -1.03 -11.18 -9.08
CA SER A 90 -0.07 -12.05 -9.77
C SER A 90 -0.71 -13.28 -10.42
N GLY A 91 -2.05 -13.43 -10.36
CA GLY A 91 -2.74 -14.56 -10.96
C GLY A 91 -2.84 -15.80 -10.07
N THR A 92 -2.32 -15.76 -8.85
CA THR A 92 -2.34 -16.89 -7.91
C THR A 92 -3.58 -16.86 -7.03
N PRO A 93 -4.06 -17.98 -6.48
CA PRO A 93 -5.21 -17.99 -5.58
C PRO A 93 -4.90 -17.23 -4.28
N VAL A 94 -5.97 -16.68 -3.67
CA VAL A 94 -5.88 -16.12 -2.33
C VAL A 94 -5.85 -17.26 -1.32
N VAL A 95 -4.72 -17.46 -0.65
CA VAL A 95 -4.49 -18.56 0.30
C VAL A 95 -4.29 -18.02 1.71
N THR A 96 -5.00 -18.56 2.68
CA THR A 96 -4.96 -18.14 4.08
C THR A 96 -4.63 -19.34 4.98
N TRP A 97 -3.68 -19.17 5.89
CA TRP A 97 -3.41 -20.11 6.97
C TRP A 97 -4.33 -19.81 8.15
N ALA A 98 -5.01 -20.83 8.69
CA ALA A 98 -5.94 -20.68 9.80
C ALA A 98 -5.71 -21.76 10.87
N GLU A 99 -5.69 -21.36 12.14
CA GLU A 99 -5.43 -22.22 13.28
C GLU A 99 -6.46 -22.03 14.39
N GLY A 100 -6.68 -23.10 15.15
CA GLY A 100 -7.56 -23.14 16.32
C GLY A 100 -9.03 -23.20 15.95
N LYS A 101 -9.87 -22.57 16.79
CA LYS A 101 -11.33 -22.56 16.63
C LYS A 101 -11.78 -21.51 15.65
N ILE A 102 -12.34 -21.93 14.52
CA ILE A 102 -12.70 -21.04 13.41
C ILE A 102 -14.09 -21.37 12.85
N TRP A 103 -14.67 -20.40 12.17
CA TRP A 103 -15.86 -20.58 11.34
C TRP A 103 -15.50 -20.24 9.89
N VAL A 104 -15.86 -21.09 8.93
CA VAL A 104 -15.62 -20.87 7.51
C VAL A 104 -16.94 -20.87 6.75
N ASN A 105 -17.17 -19.83 5.93
CA ASN A 105 -18.33 -19.72 5.08
C ASN A 105 -18.11 -20.45 3.73
N ASN A 106 -19.08 -20.36 2.82
CA ASN A 106 -19.05 -21.01 1.51
C ASN A 106 -18.24 -20.26 0.45
N HIS A 107 -17.56 -19.15 0.80
CA HIS A 107 -16.74 -18.37 -0.13
C HIS A 107 -15.25 -18.77 -0.09
N ALA A 108 -14.87 -19.74 0.72
CA ALA A 108 -13.52 -20.28 0.74
C ALA A 108 -13.54 -21.81 0.80
N HIS A 109 -12.72 -22.47 -0.02
CA HIS A 109 -12.37 -23.89 0.15
C HIS A 109 -11.58 -24.06 1.44
N ILE A 110 -11.77 -25.21 2.11
CA ILE A 110 -11.03 -25.55 3.33
C ILE A 110 -10.38 -26.91 3.17
N ILE A 111 -9.08 -26.95 3.40
CA ILE A 111 -8.28 -28.17 3.34
C ILE A 111 -7.55 -28.41 4.67
N GLU A 112 -7.40 -29.67 4.99
CA GLU A 112 -6.72 -30.21 6.15
C GLU A 112 -5.62 -31.18 5.70
N GLU A 113 -4.62 -31.38 6.55
CA GLU A 113 -3.48 -32.27 6.27
C GLU A 113 -3.92 -33.71 5.97
N LYS A 114 -3.21 -34.36 5.07
CA LYS A 114 -3.36 -35.78 4.73
C LYS A 114 -1.98 -36.45 4.77
N ASP A 115 -1.94 -37.69 5.18
CA ASP A 115 -0.70 -38.46 5.29
C ASP A 115 0.15 -38.41 4.01
N GLY A 116 1.44 -38.09 4.19
CA GLY A 116 2.43 -37.99 3.13
C GLY A 116 2.55 -36.61 2.47
N VAL A 117 1.66 -35.66 2.80
CA VAL A 117 1.72 -34.27 2.27
C VAL A 117 1.51 -33.26 3.39
N MET A 118 2.54 -32.50 3.71
CA MET A 118 2.48 -31.48 4.75
C MET A 118 1.54 -30.35 4.34
N LEU A 119 0.62 -29.98 5.20
CA LEU A 119 -0.32 -28.87 4.96
C LEU A 119 0.44 -27.54 4.74
N ARG A 120 1.54 -27.32 5.46
CA ARG A 120 2.38 -26.13 5.30
C ARG A 120 3.09 -26.07 3.94
N TYR A 121 3.46 -27.22 3.39
CA TYR A 121 3.98 -27.32 2.02
C TYR A 121 2.91 -26.91 1.00
N LEU A 122 1.68 -27.44 1.13
CA LEU A 122 0.55 -27.06 0.28
C LEU A 122 0.23 -25.56 0.38
N TYR A 123 0.29 -24.98 1.59
CA TYR A 123 0.09 -23.55 1.79
C TYR A 123 1.05 -22.71 0.93
N HIS A 124 2.34 -23.05 0.92
CA HIS A 124 3.32 -22.35 0.09
C HIS A 124 3.13 -22.66 -1.40
N TYR A 125 2.87 -23.92 -1.74
CA TYR A 125 2.75 -24.36 -3.13
C TYR A 125 1.55 -23.72 -3.84
N LEU A 126 0.39 -23.67 -3.21
CA LEU A 126 -0.82 -23.08 -3.78
C LEU A 126 -0.65 -21.59 -4.12
N GLN A 127 0.23 -20.88 -3.44
CA GLN A 127 0.55 -19.47 -3.72
C GLN A 127 1.41 -19.26 -4.99
N THR A 128 1.84 -20.33 -5.66
CA THR A 128 2.65 -20.25 -6.89
C THR A 128 1.88 -20.64 -8.15
N ILE A 129 0.71 -21.28 -8.00
CA ILE A 129 -0.08 -21.77 -9.14
C ILE A 129 -0.81 -20.60 -9.78
N ASP A 130 -0.61 -20.38 -11.08
CA ASP A 130 -1.45 -19.46 -11.86
C ASP A 130 -2.82 -20.10 -12.11
N VAL A 131 -3.86 -19.53 -11.53
CA VAL A 131 -5.25 -19.98 -11.69
C VAL A 131 -6.07 -19.06 -12.59
N THR A 132 -5.46 -18.11 -13.26
CA THR A 132 -6.15 -17.09 -14.08
C THR A 132 -7.09 -17.72 -15.10
N SER A 133 -6.64 -18.79 -15.77
CA SER A 133 -7.44 -19.52 -16.78
C SER A 133 -8.58 -20.35 -16.19
N LEU A 134 -8.58 -20.59 -14.88
CA LEU A 134 -9.58 -21.39 -14.16
C LEU A 134 -10.66 -20.53 -13.51
N ILE A 135 -10.52 -19.20 -13.57
CA ILE A 135 -11.49 -18.28 -12.96
C ILE A 135 -12.64 -18.02 -13.93
N HIS A 136 -13.86 -18.28 -13.48
CA HIS A 136 -15.08 -18.21 -14.28
C HIS A 136 -16.09 -17.21 -13.70
N GLY A 137 -16.99 -16.71 -14.55
CA GLY A 137 -18.16 -15.91 -14.18
C GLY A 137 -17.94 -14.41 -14.01
N ASN A 138 -19.05 -13.64 -13.93
CA ASN A 138 -19.00 -12.20 -13.66
C ASN A 138 -18.50 -11.89 -12.24
N ILE A 139 -18.77 -12.76 -11.29
CA ILE A 139 -18.11 -12.81 -10.00
C ILE A 139 -17.01 -13.86 -10.15
N PRO A 140 -15.72 -13.48 -10.01
CA PRO A 140 -14.62 -14.41 -10.14
C PRO A 140 -14.82 -15.63 -9.24
N LYS A 141 -14.74 -16.83 -9.81
CA LYS A 141 -14.94 -18.08 -9.09
C LYS A 141 -13.96 -19.14 -9.50
N LEU A 142 -13.26 -19.73 -8.51
CA LEU A 142 -12.48 -20.96 -8.64
C LEU A 142 -13.42 -22.12 -8.23
N THR A 143 -13.91 -22.90 -9.19
CA THR A 143 -14.88 -23.94 -8.88
C THR A 143 -14.26 -25.10 -8.08
N GLY A 144 -15.07 -25.81 -7.30
CA GLY A 144 -14.59 -26.97 -6.55
C GLY A 144 -14.03 -28.09 -7.44
N GLY A 145 -14.47 -28.18 -8.71
CA GLY A 145 -13.93 -29.12 -9.70
C GLY A 145 -12.52 -28.70 -10.13
N ASP A 146 -12.36 -27.45 -10.55
CA ASP A 146 -11.06 -26.91 -10.97
C ASP A 146 -10.06 -26.91 -9.82
N PHE A 147 -10.50 -26.52 -8.60
CA PHE A 147 -9.67 -26.56 -7.40
C PHE A 147 -9.12 -27.94 -7.10
N LYS A 148 -9.96 -28.98 -7.13
CA LYS A 148 -9.55 -30.38 -6.91
C LYS A 148 -8.58 -30.90 -7.94
N ALA A 149 -8.73 -30.47 -9.19
CA ALA A 149 -7.92 -30.89 -10.32
C ALA A 149 -6.55 -30.20 -10.41
N LEU A 150 -6.26 -29.19 -9.55
CA LEU A 150 -4.96 -28.53 -9.49
C LEU A 150 -3.83 -29.55 -9.36
N LYS A 151 -2.77 -29.38 -10.14
CA LYS A 151 -1.62 -30.27 -10.14
C LYS A 151 -0.61 -29.82 -9.11
N ILE A 152 -0.27 -30.73 -8.21
CA ILE A 152 0.67 -30.51 -7.11
C ILE A 152 1.86 -31.45 -7.28
N ALA A 153 3.06 -30.91 -7.30
CA ALA A 153 4.28 -31.72 -7.20
C ALA A 153 4.47 -32.11 -5.75
N VAL A 154 4.58 -33.41 -5.50
CA VAL A 154 4.65 -33.97 -4.14
C VAL A 154 5.98 -34.72 -3.96
N PRO A 155 7.07 -34.03 -3.56
CA PRO A 155 8.31 -34.68 -3.21
C PRO A 155 8.17 -35.44 -1.89
N PRO A 156 9.10 -36.36 -1.55
CA PRO A 156 9.15 -37.01 -0.25
C PRO A 156 9.16 -36.02 0.93
N LEU A 157 8.66 -36.46 2.09
CA LEU A 157 8.49 -35.61 3.28
C LEU A 157 9.78 -34.90 3.72
N GLU A 158 10.94 -35.52 3.53
CA GLU A 158 12.25 -34.94 3.83
C GLU A 158 12.49 -33.65 3.04
N VAL A 159 12.16 -33.68 1.76
CA VAL A 159 12.27 -32.51 0.85
C VAL A 159 11.21 -31.46 1.20
N GLN A 160 9.96 -31.88 1.45
CA GLN A 160 8.90 -30.97 1.87
C GLN A 160 9.29 -30.22 3.15
N ARG A 161 9.83 -30.90 4.17
CA ARG A 161 10.28 -30.30 5.44
C ARG A 161 11.35 -29.24 5.23
N GLU A 162 12.36 -29.54 4.39
CA GLU A 162 13.44 -28.58 4.12
C GLU A 162 12.92 -27.33 3.37
N ILE A 163 12.05 -27.51 2.36
CA ILE A 163 11.41 -26.40 1.65
C ILE A 163 10.60 -25.55 2.63
N VAL A 164 9.75 -26.16 3.44
CA VAL A 164 8.93 -25.44 4.45
C VAL A 164 9.81 -24.67 5.42
N HIS A 165 10.86 -25.31 5.95
CA HIS A 165 11.79 -24.67 6.87
C HIS A 165 12.45 -23.40 6.28
N ILE A 166 12.86 -23.48 5.02
CA ILE A 166 13.45 -22.32 4.32
C ILE A 166 12.43 -21.23 4.11
N LEU A 167 11.24 -21.57 3.58
CA LEU A 167 10.20 -20.60 3.26
C LEU A 167 9.62 -19.92 4.50
N ASP A 168 9.38 -20.67 5.56
CA ASP A 168 8.92 -20.10 6.84
C ASP A 168 9.97 -19.18 7.46
N SER A 169 11.27 -19.54 7.39
CA SER A 169 12.35 -18.66 7.84
C SER A 169 12.38 -17.34 7.05
N PHE A 170 12.18 -17.40 5.75
CA PHE A 170 12.14 -16.20 4.92
C PHE A 170 10.89 -15.35 5.18
N ALA A 171 9.73 -15.99 5.35
CA ALA A 171 8.48 -15.29 5.67
C ALA A 171 8.61 -14.54 7.01
N LEU A 172 9.16 -15.19 8.04
CA LEU A 172 9.39 -14.58 9.35
C LEU A 172 10.34 -13.38 9.24
N LEU A 173 11.51 -13.55 8.63
CA LEU A 173 12.48 -12.46 8.45
C LEU A 173 11.89 -11.28 7.65
N THR A 174 11.09 -11.56 6.63
CA THR A 174 10.43 -10.52 5.84
C THR A 174 9.40 -9.76 6.67
N ALA A 175 8.62 -10.48 7.49
CA ALA A 175 7.63 -9.87 8.38
C ALA A 175 8.29 -9.01 9.46
N GLU A 176 9.35 -9.48 10.10
CA GLU A 176 10.11 -8.74 11.11
C GLU A 176 10.71 -7.46 10.52
N LEU A 177 11.38 -7.55 9.37
CA LEU A 177 11.97 -6.39 8.70
C LEU A 177 10.90 -5.38 8.27
N THR A 178 9.77 -5.85 7.75
CA THR A 178 8.64 -4.98 7.37
C THR A 178 8.07 -4.23 8.58
N ALA A 179 7.94 -4.91 9.72
CA ALA A 179 7.48 -4.29 10.96
C ALA A 179 8.47 -3.23 11.46
N GLU A 180 9.78 -3.54 11.44
CA GLU A 180 10.85 -2.61 11.84
C GLU A 180 10.87 -1.37 10.95
N LEU A 181 10.87 -1.53 9.63
CA LEU A 181 10.88 -0.42 8.67
C LEU A 181 9.61 0.44 8.79
N THR A 182 8.46 -0.16 9.04
CA THR A 182 7.20 0.56 9.26
C THR A 182 7.22 1.37 10.56
N ALA A 183 7.78 0.80 11.62
CA ALA A 183 7.96 1.50 12.90
C ALA A 183 8.92 2.68 12.75
N GLU A 184 10.04 2.50 12.05
CA GLU A 184 11.03 3.57 11.76
C GLU A 184 10.36 4.71 10.97
N LEU A 185 9.64 4.40 9.89
CA LEU A 185 8.92 5.40 9.10
C LEU A 185 7.94 6.21 9.95
N THR A 186 7.20 5.53 10.83
CA THR A 186 6.24 6.17 11.74
C THR A 186 6.95 7.07 12.74
N ALA A 187 8.08 6.64 13.29
CA ALA A 187 8.89 7.42 14.21
C ALA A 187 9.47 8.68 13.55
N ARG A 188 9.97 8.56 12.32
CA ARG A 188 10.50 9.69 11.53
C ARG A 188 9.41 10.72 11.21
N LYS A 189 8.22 10.30 10.82
CA LYS A 189 7.08 11.19 10.60
C LYS A 189 6.69 11.96 11.87
N LYS A 190 6.68 11.30 13.03
CA LYS A 190 6.43 11.96 14.32
C LYS A 190 7.52 12.98 14.65
N GLN A 191 8.79 12.61 14.43
CA GLN A 191 9.95 13.48 14.66
C GLN A 191 9.89 14.72 13.76
N TYR A 192 9.61 14.56 12.47
CA TYR A 192 9.42 15.67 11.53
C TYR A 192 8.33 16.64 12.02
N ASN A 193 7.14 16.13 12.33
CA ASN A 193 6.04 16.95 12.80
C ASN A 193 6.42 17.74 14.08
N PHE A 194 7.11 17.10 15.02
CA PHE A 194 7.58 17.76 16.24
C PHE A 194 8.56 18.90 15.95
N TYR A 195 9.55 18.67 15.09
CA TYR A 195 10.52 19.73 14.74
C TYR A 195 9.87 20.86 13.95
N ARG A 196 9.03 20.56 12.95
CA ARG A 196 8.27 21.58 12.21
C ARG A 196 7.46 22.45 13.17
N ASP A 197 6.67 21.85 14.04
CA ASP A 197 5.81 22.57 14.98
C ASP A 197 6.62 23.40 15.98
N THR A 198 7.75 22.87 16.45
CA THR A 198 8.68 23.60 17.35
C THR A 198 9.33 24.79 16.65
N LEU A 199 9.76 24.65 15.41
CA LEU A 199 10.36 25.73 14.63
C LEU A 199 9.36 26.84 14.35
N ILE A 200 8.15 26.49 13.94
CA ILE A 200 7.06 27.43 13.73
C ILE A 200 6.73 28.17 15.02
N GLN A 201 6.63 27.46 16.15
CA GLN A 201 6.37 28.07 17.46
C GLN A 201 7.46 29.07 17.87
N LYS A 202 8.72 28.71 17.72
CA LYS A 202 9.84 29.59 18.08
C LYS A 202 9.92 30.84 17.20
N GLY A 203 9.52 30.72 15.91
CA GLY A 203 9.42 31.85 15.00
C GLY A 203 8.22 32.77 15.29
N CYS A 204 7.20 32.26 15.96
CA CYS A 204 5.91 32.94 16.14
C CYS A 204 5.79 33.73 17.43
N LYS A 205 6.74 34.63 17.72
CA LYS A 205 6.55 35.66 18.75
C LYS A 205 5.82 36.93 18.24
N SER A 206 5.42 36.92 16.96
CA SER A 206 4.71 38.02 16.30
C SER A 206 3.21 37.98 16.57
N GLU A 207 2.57 39.14 16.40
CA GLU A 207 1.12 39.29 16.51
C GLU A 207 0.42 38.37 15.46
N LYS A 208 -0.73 37.81 15.88
CA LYS A 208 -1.55 36.98 14.98
C LYS A 208 -2.48 37.87 14.15
N VAL A 209 -2.52 37.62 12.85
CA VAL A 209 -3.39 38.31 11.92
C VAL A 209 -4.38 37.34 11.28
N LYS A 210 -5.53 37.86 10.82
CA LYS A 210 -6.50 37.04 10.07
C LYS A 210 -5.95 36.72 8.70
N LEU A 211 -6.17 35.49 8.23
CA LEU A 211 -5.68 35.03 6.94
C LEU A 211 -6.17 35.90 5.77
N ASN A 212 -7.41 36.39 5.80
CA ASN A 212 -7.96 37.28 4.77
C ASN A 212 -7.33 38.67 4.71
N THR A 213 -6.50 39.05 5.68
CA THR A 213 -5.75 40.34 5.62
C THR A 213 -4.44 40.23 4.85
N ILE A 214 -3.98 39.01 4.62
CA ILE A 214 -2.69 38.71 3.96
C ILE A 214 -2.82 37.78 2.77
N CYS A 215 -4.01 37.22 2.53
CA CYS A 215 -4.31 36.34 1.41
C CYS A 215 -5.67 36.67 0.80
N GLU A 216 -5.76 36.66 -0.50
CA GLU A 216 -7.04 36.50 -1.21
C GLU A 216 -7.43 35.01 -1.21
N ILE A 217 -8.72 34.73 -0.99
CA ILE A 217 -9.21 33.35 -0.86
C ILE A 217 -10.30 33.11 -1.91
N TYR A 218 -10.12 32.05 -2.69
CA TYR A 218 -11.00 31.73 -3.78
C TYR A 218 -11.50 30.27 -3.70
N ASP A 219 -12.74 30.07 -4.15
CA ASP A 219 -13.32 28.74 -4.34
C ASP A 219 -13.07 28.24 -5.76
N GLY A 220 -12.95 26.92 -5.90
CA GLY A 220 -13.03 26.25 -7.19
C GLY A 220 -14.46 26.17 -7.73
N THR A 221 -14.62 25.55 -8.87
CA THR A 221 -15.95 25.36 -9.48
C THR A 221 -16.83 24.47 -8.61
N HIS A 222 -18.10 24.85 -8.46
CA HIS A 222 -19.13 24.03 -7.80
C HIS A 222 -19.78 23.01 -8.75
N GLN A 223 -19.62 23.19 -10.04
CA GLN A 223 -20.18 22.29 -11.05
C GLN A 223 -19.11 21.28 -11.48
N THR A 224 -19.49 20.02 -11.56
CA THR A 224 -18.63 18.99 -12.14
C THR A 224 -18.50 19.27 -13.64
N PRO A 225 -17.30 19.52 -14.16
CA PRO A 225 -17.12 19.82 -15.57
C PRO A 225 -17.28 18.55 -16.42
N LYS A 226 -17.48 18.74 -17.72
CA LYS A 226 -17.37 17.64 -18.69
C LYS A 226 -15.89 17.31 -18.87
N TYR A 227 -15.49 16.10 -18.48
CA TYR A 227 -14.11 15.63 -18.65
C TYR A 227 -13.81 15.25 -20.10
N THR A 228 -12.56 15.42 -20.48
CA THR A 228 -11.96 15.09 -21.77
C THR A 228 -10.78 14.14 -21.56
N ASN A 229 -10.35 13.44 -22.62
CA ASN A 229 -9.19 12.54 -22.54
C ASN A 229 -7.84 13.27 -22.43
N SER A 230 -7.81 14.55 -22.80
CA SER A 230 -6.64 15.43 -22.73
C SER A 230 -7.08 16.87 -22.66
N GLY A 231 -6.21 17.79 -22.27
CA GLY A 231 -6.50 19.23 -22.17
C GLY A 231 -5.91 19.82 -20.88
N ILE A 232 -6.67 20.75 -20.27
CA ILE A 232 -6.25 21.40 -19.02
C ILE A 232 -6.48 20.46 -17.85
N PRO A 233 -5.45 20.17 -17.01
CA PRO A 233 -5.57 19.34 -15.83
C PRO A 233 -6.63 19.89 -14.86
N PHE A 234 -7.47 18.99 -14.32
CA PHE A 234 -8.51 19.33 -13.36
C PHE A 234 -8.25 18.64 -12.03
N VAL A 235 -8.06 19.42 -10.98
CA VAL A 235 -7.67 18.91 -9.66
C VAL A 235 -8.75 19.05 -8.61
N SER A 236 -8.72 18.15 -7.66
CA SER A 236 -9.58 18.09 -6.47
C SER A 236 -8.76 17.69 -5.24
N VAL A 237 -9.41 17.42 -4.12
CA VAL A 237 -8.73 16.92 -2.91
C VAL A 237 -7.89 15.66 -3.13
N GLU A 238 -8.23 14.85 -4.13
CA GLU A 238 -7.51 13.63 -4.49
C GLU A 238 -6.09 13.92 -5.00
N ASN A 239 -5.88 15.12 -5.54
CA ASN A 239 -4.64 15.54 -6.20
C ASN A 239 -3.80 16.49 -5.33
N ILE A 240 -4.12 16.67 -4.04
CA ILE A 240 -3.43 17.64 -3.18
C ILE A 240 -1.95 17.32 -2.97
N ASP A 241 -1.55 16.06 -3.12
CA ASP A 241 -0.15 15.63 -2.99
C ASP A 241 0.63 15.75 -4.31
N ASP A 242 -0.08 15.69 -5.44
CA ASP A 242 0.48 15.81 -6.79
C ASP A 242 -0.56 16.48 -7.70
N LEU A 243 -0.47 17.81 -7.81
CA LEU A 243 -1.42 18.59 -8.59
C LEU A 243 -1.43 18.22 -10.08
N TYR A 244 -0.29 17.82 -10.61
CA TYR A 244 -0.11 17.58 -12.05
C TYR A 244 -0.24 16.11 -12.46
N GLY A 245 -0.32 15.20 -11.48
CA GLY A 245 -0.54 13.75 -11.69
C GLY A 245 -2.02 13.36 -11.92
N THR A 246 -2.92 14.35 -12.05
CA THR A 246 -4.34 14.09 -12.32
C THR A 246 -4.55 13.43 -13.67
N GLN A 247 -5.51 12.49 -13.74
CA GLN A 247 -5.98 11.90 -15.00
C GLN A 247 -7.30 12.51 -15.47
N LYS A 248 -7.75 13.61 -14.85
CA LYS A 248 -8.97 14.33 -15.21
C LYS A 248 -8.59 15.61 -15.94
N PHE A 249 -9.14 15.80 -17.14
CA PHE A 249 -8.86 16.98 -17.97
C PHE A 249 -10.16 17.65 -18.38
N ILE A 250 -10.10 18.95 -18.69
CA ILE A 250 -11.19 19.74 -19.28
C ILE A 250 -10.72 20.40 -20.57
N SER A 251 -11.67 20.78 -21.43
CA SER A 251 -11.30 21.48 -22.66
C SER A 251 -10.80 22.91 -22.38
N PRO A 252 -9.92 23.48 -23.26
CA PRO A 252 -9.47 24.87 -23.13
C PRO A 252 -10.63 25.87 -23.11
N GLU A 253 -11.69 25.64 -23.90
CA GLU A 253 -12.88 26.51 -23.94
C GLU A 253 -13.68 26.46 -22.62
N ALA A 254 -13.68 25.33 -21.94
CA ALA A 254 -14.26 25.23 -20.60
C ALA A 254 -13.41 25.98 -19.57
N TYR A 255 -12.08 25.91 -19.70
CA TYR A 255 -11.14 26.61 -18.82
C TYR A 255 -11.22 28.13 -18.93
N GLU A 256 -11.45 28.67 -20.12
CA GLU A 256 -11.64 30.13 -20.32
C GLU A 256 -12.79 30.73 -19.49
N LYS A 257 -13.75 29.91 -19.06
CA LYS A 257 -14.87 30.36 -18.22
C LYS A 257 -14.48 30.50 -16.74
N TYR A 258 -13.31 30.01 -16.34
CA TYR A 258 -12.82 30.12 -14.95
C TYR A 258 -12.28 31.53 -14.72
N LYS A 259 -12.90 32.25 -13.78
CA LYS A 259 -12.52 33.63 -13.44
C LYS A 259 -11.18 33.74 -12.73
N ILE A 260 -10.89 32.75 -11.92
CA ILE A 260 -9.65 32.69 -11.12
C ILE A 260 -8.83 31.50 -11.60
N LYS A 261 -7.71 31.82 -12.21
CA LYS A 261 -6.71 30.87 -12.70
C LYS A 261 -5.57 30.81 -11.66
N PRO A 262 -5.16 29.60 -11.21
CA PRO A 262 -4.00 29.43 -10.35
C PRO A 262 -2.73 29.94 -11.02
N ARG A 263 -1.78 30.41 -10.22
CA ARG A 263 -0.46 30.85 -10.67
C ARG A 263 0.61 30.42 -9.68
N THR A 264 1.86 30.43 -10.09
CA THR A 264 2.99 30.13 -9.22
C THR A 264 2.94 30.96 -7.94
N GLY A 265 3.11 30.30 -6.81
CA GLY A 265 3.04 30.91 -5.48
C GLY A 265 1.65 30.88 -4.84
N ASP A 266 0.58 30.55 -5.56
CA ASP A 266 -0.70 30.26 -4.93
C ASP A 266 -0.62 28.97 -4.06
N VAL A 267 -1.47 28.87 -3.05
CA VAL A 267 -1.52 27.70 -2.16
C VAL A 267 -2.89 27.04 -2.23
N PHE A 268 -2.96 25.82 -2.69
CA PHE A 268 -4.17 25.01 -2.55
C PHE A 268 -4.28 24.45 -1.14
N MET A 269 -5.51 24.45 -0.62
CA MET A 269 -5.85 23.88 0.68
C MET A 269 -7.11 23.01 0.57
N THR A 270 -7.07 21.81 1.13
CA THR A 270 -8.27 20.96 1.23
C THR A 270 -9.30 21.57 2.15
N ARG A 271 -10.57 21.70 1.68
CA ARG A 271 -11.65 22.33 2.44
C ARG A 271 -12.95 21.53 2.54
N ILE A 272 -13.19 20.58 1.64
CA ILE A 272 -14.35 19.68 1.67
C ILE A 272 -13.84 18.27 1.40
N THR A 273 -13.82 17.42 2.42
CA THR A 273 -13.25 16.07 2.29
C THR A 273 -13.66 15.17 3.46
N ALA A 274 -13.71 13.85 3.22
CA ALA A 274 -13.75 12.86 4.30
C ALA A 274 -12.37 12.64 4.96
N GLY A 275 -11.30 13.19 4.37
CA GLY A 275 -9.93 13.13 4.88
C GLY A 275 -9.57 14.35 5.75
N ILE A 276 -8.35 14.84 5.57
CA ILE A 276 -7.79 15.94 6.37
C ILE A 276 -8.11 17.27 5.73
N ILE A 277 -8.82 18.16 6.44
CA ILE A 277 -8.97 19.58 6.07
C ILE A 277 -7.69 20.34 6.46
N GLY A 278 -7.29 21.30 5.61
CA GLY A 278 -6.10 22.12 5.86
C GLY A 278 -4.79 21.46 5.40
N LYS A 279 -4.85 20.43 4.55
CA LYS A 279 -3.68 19.95 3.81
C LYS A 279 -3.40 20.90 2.67
N CYS A 280 -2.15 21.30 2.47
CA CYS A 280 -1.78 22.37 1.57
C CYS A 280 -0.72 21.95 0.55
N THR A 281 -0.79 22.51 -0.66
CA THR A 281 0.26 22.40 -1.68
C THR A 281 0.47 23.74 -2.36
N VAL A 282 1.71 24.13 -2.55
CA VAL A 282 2.08 25.36 -3.28
C VAL A 282 2.09 25.05 -4.77
N VAL A 283 1.49 25.92 -5.57
CA VAL A 283 1.59 25.88 -7.04
C VAL A 283 3.01 26.33 -7.41
N ASP A 284 3.78 25.44 -8.01
CA ASP A 284 5.21 25.60 -8.28
C ASP A 284 5.55 25.91 -9.75
N ARG A 285 4.56 25.93 -10.63
CA ARG A 285 4.71 26.25 -12.07
C ARG A 285 3.48 26.99 -12.60
N ASP A 286 3.69 27.72 -13.70
CA ASP A 286 2.65 28.55 -14.35
C ASP A 286 1.86 27.77 -15.42
N ASP A 287 1.73 26.46 -15.26
CA ASP A 287 0.88 25.66 -16.15
C ASP A 287 -0.60 25.91 -15.84
N ASP A 288 -1.41 25.93 -16.89
CA ASP A 288 -2.86 26.04 -16.74
C ASP A 288 -3.41 24.89 -15.89
N LEU A 289 -4.21 25.25 -14.89
CA LEU A 289 -4.76 24.30 -13.91
C LEU A 289 -6.17 24.72 -13.50
N ALA A 290 -7.14 23.83 -13.65
CA ALA A 290 -8.50 24.04 -13.15
C ALA A 290 -8.73 23.24 -11.87
N TYR A 291 -9.61 23.73 -10.97
CA TYR A 291 -9.80 23.09 -9.69
C TYR A 291 -11.26 23.08 -9.22
N TYR A 292 -11.57 22.06 -8.43
CA TYR A 292 -12.90 21.82 -7.87
C TYR A 292 -13.07 22.51 -6.51
N VAL A 293 -14.31 22.81 -6.15
CA VAL A 293 -14.69 23.48 -4.88
C VAL A 293 -14.20 22.75 -3.61
N SER A 294 -13.79 21.50 -3.72
CA SER A 294 -13.18 20.76 -2.61
C SER A 294 -11.82 21.30 -2.18
N LEU A 295 -11.20 22.14 -3.02
CA LEU A 295 -10.00 22.92 -2.72
C LEU A 295 -10.36 24.42 -2.59
N ALA A 296 -9.72 25.10 -1.65
CA ALA A 296 -9.60 26.53 -1.61
C ALA A 296 -8.26 26.96 -2.22
N LEU A 297 -8.26 28.01 -3.02
CA LEU A 297 -7.06 28.67 -3.50
C LEU A 297 -6.75 29.87 -2.62
N LEU A 298 -5.62 29.85 -1.95
CA LEU A 298 -5.09 30.95 -1.15
C LEU A 298 -4.03 31.67 -1.99
N ARG A 299 -4.22 32.94 -2.27
CA ARG A 299 -3.25 33.79 -2.97
C ARG A 299 -2.60 34.74 -1.98
N PRO A 300 -1.42 34.43 -1.47
CA PRO A 300 -0.76 35.23 -0.47
C PRO A 300 -0.24 36.56 -1.04
N ASN A 301 -0.27 37.60 -0.23
CA ASN A 301 0.51 38.80 -0.48
C ASN A 301 1.98 38.48 -0.20
N THR A 302 2.79 38.27 -1.24
CA THR A 302 4.18 37.84 -1.15
C THR A 302 5.12 38.88 -0.53
N GLU A 303 4.67 40.12 -0.38
CA GLU A 303 5.42 41.15 0.38
C GLU A 303 5.29 40.98 1.90
N VAL A 304 4.30 40.19 2.35
CA VAL A 304 3.99 39.96 3.76
C VAL A 304 4.21 38.51 4.19
N VAL A 305 3.79 37.57 3.36
CA VAL A 305 3.86 36.15 3.71
C VAL A 305 4.40 35.29 2.57
N ASP A 306 5.37 34.45 2.87
CA ASP A 306 5.89 33.43 1.98
C ASP A 306 4.91 32.26 1.82
N SER A 307 4.69 31.79 0.58
CA SER A 307 3.71 30.74 0.25
C SER A 307 4.02 29.42 0.94
N LYS A 308 5.31 29.04 1.02
CA LYS A 308 5.75 27.80 1.67
C LYS A 308 5.64 27.91 3.19
N TYR A 309 5.97 29.09 3.76
CA TYR A 309 5.73 29.35 5.16
C TYR A 309 4.25 29.21 5.51
N LEU A 310 3.36 29.80 4.70
CA LEU A 310 1.91 29.69 4.87
C LEU A 310 1.46 28.23 4.86
N LYS A 311 1.92 27.43 3.89
CA LYS A 311 1.66 25.98 3.83
C LYS A 311 2.07 25.29 5.14
N TYR A 312 3.33 25.45 5.54
CA TYR A 312 3.86 24.78 6.75
C TYR A 312 3.17 25.24 8.02
N TYR A 313 2.79 26.53 8.10
CA TYR A 313 2.04 27.05 9.24
C TYR A 313 0.65 26.39 9.34
N LEU A 314 -0.13 26.37 8.25
CA LEU A 314 -1.47 25.79 8.23
C LEU A 314 -1.45 24.29 8.54
N GLU A 315 -0.43 23.56 8.08
CA GLU A 315 -0.24 22.15 8.35
C GLU A 315 0.35 21.84 9.74
N SER A 316 0.91 22.83 10.44
CA SER A 316 1.43 22.67 11.80
C SER A 316 0.32 22.42 12.81
N GLY A 317 0.68 21.90 13.98
CA GLY A 317 -0.26 21.73 15.11
C GLY A 317 -0.95 23.04 15.52
N TRP A 318 -0.29 24.19 15.33
CA TRP A 318 -0.87 25.52 15.59
C TRP A 318 -1.89 25.90 14.53
N GLY A 319 -1.56 25.79 13.27
CA GLY A 319 -2.48 26.07 12.15
C GLY A 319 -3.71 25.16 12.18
N ARG A 320 -3.51 23.87 12.39
CA ARG A 320 -4.61 22.90 12.52
C ARG A 320 -5.53 23.19 13.67
N ARG A 321 -4.99 23.63 14.81
CA ARG A 321 -5.79 24.07 15.98
C ARG A 321 -6.62 25.32 15.67
N GLU A 322 -6.08 26.26 14.92
CA GLU A 322 -6.83 27.46 14.50
C GLU A 322 -7.91 27.09 13.46
N LEU A 323 -7.59 26.28 12.46
CA LEU A 323 -8.54 25.75 11.47
C LEU A 323 -9.69 24.98 12.13
N SER A 324 -9.40 24.12 13.12
CA SER A 324 -10.39 23.26 13.78
C SER A 324 -11.53 24.03 14.45
N LYS A 325 -11.33 25.31 14.80
CA LYS A 325 -12.36 26.19 15.36
C LYS A 325 -13.49 26.51 14.37
N TRP A 326 -13.21 26.37 13.08
CA TRP A 326 -14.07 26.79 11.98
C TRP A 326 -14.56 25.62 11.12
N ILE A 327 -14.06 24.43 11.36
CA ILE A 327 -14.48 23.23 10.64
C ILE A 327 -15.87 22.79 11.10
N LEU A 328 -16.75 22.53 10.13
CA LEU A 328 -18.06 21.96 10.36
C LEU A 328 -17.93 20.42 10.41
N TRP A 329 -17.69 19.93 11.62
CA TRP A 329 -17.41 18.50 11.85
C TRP A 329 -18.60 17.58 11.60
N ASP A 330 -19.84 18.09 11.79
CA ASP A 330 -21.07 17.33 11.59
C ASP A 330 -21.53 17.31 10.13
N ALA A 331 -20.82 18.02 9.23
CA ALA A 331 -21.14 18.00 7.81
C ALA A 331 -20.60 16.72 7.11
N THR A 332 -21.37 16.19 6.18
CA THR A 332 -20.97 15.03 5.36
C THR A 332 -20.94 15.43 3.88
N PRO A 333 -19.76 15.54 3.27
CA PRO A 333 -18.42 15.44 3.88
C PRO A 333 -18.10 16.61 4.80
N THR A 334 -17.15 16.41 5.72
CA THR A 334 -16.61 17.47 6.58
C THR A 334 -16.09 18.64 5.76
N LYS A 335 -16.32 19.87 6.21
CA LYS A 335 -15.95 21.08 5.45
C LYS A 335 -15.62 22.28 6.32
N ILE A 336 -14.88 23.22 5.70
CA ILE A 336 -14.71 24.60 6.19
C ILE A 336 -15.16 25.58 5.10
N ASN A 337 -15.93 26.62 5.45
CA ASN A 337 -16.38 27.60 4.47
C ASN A 337 -15.26 28.58 4.11
N LYS A 338 -15.31 29.16 2.91
CA LYS A 338 -14.31 30.13 2.43
C LYS A 338 -14.12 31.30 3.41
N ASP A 339 -15.22 31.89 3.87
CA ASP A 339 -15.17 33.03 4.79
C ASP A 339 -14.60 32.68 6.16
N ASP A 340 -14.81 31.44 6.62
CA ASP A 340 -14.26 30.92 7.84
C ASP A 340 -12.76 30.64 7.73
N ILE A 341 -12.27 30.23 6.55
CA ILE A 341 -10.82 30.14 6.24
C ILE A 341 -10.19 31.53 6.43
N GLY A 342 -10.86 32.60 5.97
CA GLY A 342 -10.38 33.97 6.11
C GLY A 342 -10.25 34.45 7.58
N ARG A 343 -10.98 33.85 8.50
CA ARG A 343 -10.93 34.16 9.94
C ARG A 343 -9.84 33.47 10.72
N VAL A 344 -9.18 32.48 10.11
CA VAL A 344 -8.08 31.73 10.75
C VAL A 344 -6.96 32.69 11.13
N LEU A 345 -6.49 32.60 12.36
CA LEU A 345 -5.42 33.42 12.88
C LEU A 345 -4.07 32.76 12.63
N ILE A 346 -3.17 33.48 11.96
CA ILE A 346 -1.81 33.02 11.73
C ILE A 346 -0.79 34.04 12.27
N SER A 347 0.35 33.54 12.71
CA SER A 347 1.47 34.38 13.12
C SER A 347 2.38 34.62 11.92
N VAL A 348 2.73 35.88 11.67
CA VAL A 348 3.47 36.30 10.49
C VAL A 348 4.76 37.02 10.93
N PRO A 349 5.88 36.31 11.13
CA PRO A 349 7.15 36.93 11.43
C PRO A 349 7.69 37.66 10.18
N PRO A 350 8.76 38.47 10.30
CA PRO A 350 9.41 39.10 9.16
C PRO A 350 9.79 38.09 8.07
N LEU A 351 9.70 38.49 6.79
CA LEU A 351 9.94 37.61 5.64
C LEU A 351 11.26 36.85 5.69
N ASP A 352 12.34 37.50 6.16
CA ASP A 352 13.63 36.81 6.31
C ASP A 352 13.59 35.65 7.31
N THR A 353 12.80 35.83 8.39
CA THR A 353 12.58 34.75 9.35
C THR A 353 11.74 33.64 8.74
N GLN A 354 10.68 33.97 7.99
CA GLN A 354 9.85 32.99 7.28
C GLN A 354 10.71 32.16 6.32
N LYS A 355 11.53 32.79 5.48
CA LYS A 355 12.40 32.12 4.52
C LYS A 355 13.42 31.19 5.21
N ARG A 356 14.02 31.62 6.34
CA ARG A 356 14.94 30.76 7.11
C ARG A 356 14.22 29.55 7.69
N LEU A 357 13.00 29.73 8.22
CA LEU A 357 12.18 28.64 8.76
C LEU A 357 11.82 27.64 7.65
N VAL A 358 11.40 28.13 6.47
CA VAL A 358 11.11 27.33 5.30
C VAL A 358 12.32 26.50 4.88
N GLN A 359 13.49 27.11 4.72
CA GLN A 359 14.73 26.39 4.34
C GLN A 359 15.05 25.24 5.29
N VAL A 360 14.94 25.47 6.60
CA VAL A 360 15.21 24.42 7.59
C VAL A 360 14.15 23.31 7.51
N ILE A 361 12.87 23.67 7.37
CA ILE A 361 11.78 22.68 7.29
C ILE A 361 11.89 21.86 5.99
N GLU A 362 12.19 22.50 4.86
CA GLU A 362 12.38 21.81 3.57
C GLU A 362 13.56 20.84 3.61
N HIS A 363 14.64 21.19 4.28
CA HIS A 363 15.76 20.26 4.46
C HIS A 363 15.34 19.00 5.24
N PHE A 364 14.58 19.16 6.33
CA PHE A 364 14.01 18.02 7.05
C PHE A 364 12.98 17.26 6.24
N ASP A 365 12.17 17.96 5.45
CA ASP A 365 11.14 17.35 4.60
C ASP A 365 11.77 16.48 3.49
N ALA A 366 12.85 16.98 2.87
CA ALA A 366 13.63 16.22 1.89
C ALA A 366 14.18 14.92 2.49
N ILE A 367 14.80 14.96 3.67
CA ILE A 367 15.30 13.76 4.36
C ILE A 367 14.14 12.78 4.66
N CYS A 368 13.00 13.29 5.12
CA CYS A 368 11.83 12.44 5.39
C CYS A 368 11.20 11.88 4.12
N THR A 369 11.22 12.64 3.02
CA THR A 369 10.72 12.19 1.71
C THR A 369 11.60 11.11 1.13
N ASP A 370 12.92 11.24 1.18
CA ASP A 370 13.86 10.21 0.76
C ASP A 370 13.63 8.90 1.54
N LEU A 371 13.39 8.99 2.85
CA LEU A 371 13.03 7.82 3.67
C LEU A 371 11.65 7.26 3.33
N ASN A 372 10.66 8.12 3.05
CA ASN A 372 9.32 7.71 2.62
C ASN A 372 9.34 6.98 1.27
N ILE A 373 10.28 7.28 0.40
CA ILE A 373 10.48 6.58 -0.88
C ILE A 373 11.34 5.33 -0.65
N GLY A 374 12.44 5.44 0.08
CA GLY A 374 13.41 4.37 0.29
C GLY A 374 12.86 3.21 1.12
N LEU A 375 12.20 3.48 2.25
CA LEU A 375 11.69 2.41 3.12
C LEU A 375 10.55 1.58 2.49
N PRO A 376 9.52 2.17 1.86
CA PRO A 376 8.52 1.38 1.13
C PRO A 376 9.12 0.60 -0.04
N ALA A 377 10.06 1.18 -0.78
CA ALA A 377 10.76 0.48 -1.87
C ALA A 377 11.58 -0.72 -1.36
N GLU A 378 12.22 -0.59 -0.21
CA GLU A 378 12.94 -1.72 0.43
C GLU A 378 11.97 -2.82 0.86
N ILE A 379 10.81 -2.47 1.44
CA ILE A 379 9.76 -3.44 1.81
C ILE A 379 9.29 -4.20 0.56
N GLU A 380 8.97 -3.48 -0.52
CA GLU A 380 8.53 -4.08 -1.78
C GLU A 380 9.62 -4.98 -2.40
N ALA A 381 10.88 -4.54 -2.36
CA ALA A 381 12.00 -5.33 -2.86
C ALA A 381 12.19 -6.63 -2.06
N ARG A 382 12.01 -6.61 -0.74
CA ARG A 382 12.07 -7.80 0.10
C ARG A 382 10.91 -8.75 -0.16
N GLN A 383 9.71 -8.22 -0.36
CA GLN A 383 8.54 -9.02 -0.72
C GLN A 383 8.75 -9.72 -2.05
N LYS A 384 9.20 -9.01 -3.08
CA LYS A 384 9.53 -9.59 -4.40
C LYS A 384 10.66 -10.62 -4.31
N GLN A 385 11.65 -10.38 -3.44
CA GLN A 385 12.73 -11.33 -3.20
C GLN A 385 12.21 -12.62 -2.56
N TYR A 386 11.30 -12.53 -1.59
CA TYR A 386 10.65 -13.70 -0.99
C TYR A 386 9.86 -14.48 -2.05
N GLU A 387 9.01 -13.81 -2.82
CA GLU A 387 8.21 -14.44 -3.89
C GLU A 387 9.10 -15.15 -4.91
N TYR A 388 10.18 -14.52 -5.36
CA TYR A 388 11.14 -15.11 -6.28
C TYR A 388 11.77 -16.40 -5.72
N TYR A 389 12.24 -16.40 -4.46
CA TYR A 389 12.83 -17.61 -3.88
C TYR A 389 11.80 -18.69 -3.58
N ARG A 390 10.58 -18.32 -3.19
CA ARG A 390 9.45 -19.25 -3.02
C ARG A 390 9.18 -19.96 -4.36
N ASP A 391 8.96 -19.20 -5.41
CA ASP A 391 8.64 -19.71 -6.73
C ASP A 391 9.79 -20.58 -7.26
N LEU A 392 11.03 -20.15 -7.10
CA LEU A 392 12.20 -20.92 -7.48
C LEU A 392 12.30 -22.27 -6.75
N LEU A 393 12.10 -22.30 -5.43
CA LEU A 393 12.14 -23.53 -4.63
C LEU A 393 11.01 -24.51 -4.97
N LEU A 394 9.85 -23.98 -5.38
CA LEU A 394 8.68 -24.81 -5.65
C LEU A 394 8.55 -25.20 -7.13
N THR A 395 9.03 -24.38 -8.08
CA THR A 395 9.01 -24.71 -9.52
C THR A 395 10.01 -25.80 -9.89
N PHE A 396 11.08 -26.03 -9.10
CA PHE A 396 11.97 -27.15 -9.40
C PHE A 396 11.24 -28.50 -9.27
N ALA A 397 10.21 -28.60 -8.46
CA ALA A 397 9.38 -29.78 -8.33
C ALA A 397 8.72 -30.19 -9.67
N GLU A 398 8.46 -29.21 -10.55
CA GLU A 398 7.87 -29.43 -11.88
C GLU A 398 8.95 -29.83 -12.94
N THR A 399 10.15 -29.32 -12.81
CA THR A 399 11.18 -29.40 -13.84
C THR A 399 12.27 -30.45 -13.56
N GLY A 400 12.33 -31.02 -12.36
CA GLY A 400 13.37 -31.96 -11.92
C GLY A 400 14.80 -31.39 -11.89
N SER A 401 14.96 -30.11 -12.21
CA SER A 401 16.24 -29.39 -12.13
C SER A 401 16.05 -27.93 -11.75
N MET A 402 16.81 -27.46 -10.75
CA MET A 402 16.98 -26.02 -10.60
C MET A 402 17.84 -25.50 -11.74
N LEU A 403 17.20 -24.96 -12.77
CA LEU A 403 17.87 -24.22 -13.85
C LEU A 403 18.33 -22.85 -13.31
N LEU A 404 19.31 -22.86 -12.41
CA LEU A 404 20.20 -21.73 -12.19
C LEU A 404 21.57 -22.12 -12.71
N THR A 405 21.80 -21.89 -13.97
CA THR A 405 23.18 -21.72 -14.43
C THR A 405 23.67 -20.37 -13.86
N ASP A 406 24.81 -20.37 -13.18
CA ASP A 406 25.50 -19.20 -12.60
C ASP A 406 25.53 -17.95 -13.51
N ARG A 407 25.37 -18.16 -14.81
CA ARG A 407 25.39 -17.10 -15.85
C ARG A 407 24.15 -16.22 -15.95
N GLN A 408 22.99 -16.62 -15.41
CA GLN A 408 21.77 -15.81 -15.50
C GLN A 408 21.55 -14.93 -14.26
N THR A 409 22.03 -15.37 -13.12
CA THR A 409 21.97 -14.59 -11.86
C THR A 409 22.90 -13.39 -11.92
N ASP A 410 24.13 -13.56 -12.42
CA ASP A 410 25.10 -12.46 -12.58
C ASP A 410 24.60 -11.42 -13.59
N ARG A 411 24.00 -11.84 -14.70
CA ARG A 411 23.47 -10.90 -15.72
C ARG A 411 22.25 -10.09 -15.28
N GLN A 412 21.43 -10.58 -14.35
CA GLN A 412 20.31 -9.81 -13.83
C GLN A 412 20.73 -8.85 -12.71
N THR A 413 21.68 -9.26 -11.86
CA THR A 413 22.23 -8.42 -10.79
C THR A 413 23.07 -7.28 -11.39
N ASP A 414 23.92 -7.57 -12.38
CA ASP A 414 24.73 -6.59 -13.08
C ASP A 414 23.86 -5.56 -13.83
N ARG A 415 22.81 -6.00 -14.53
CA ARG A 415 21.88 -5.09 -15.23
C ARG A 415 21.06 -4.19 -14.29
N GLN A 416 20.81 -4.60 -13.05
CA GLN A 416 20.14 -3.76 -12.07
C GLN A 416 21.11 -2.78 -11.41
N THR A 417 22.35 -3.20 -11.17
CA THR A 417 23.41 -2.35 -10.60
C THR A 417 23.84 -1.29 -11.61
N ASP A 418 24.05 -1.66 -12.89
CA ASP A 418 24.40 -0.72 -13.97
C ASP A 418 23.30 0.32 -14.23
N ARG A 419 22.02 -0.06 -14.16
CA ARG A 419 20.91 0.89 -14.30
C ARG A 419 20.77 1.86 -13.12
N GLN A 420 21.21 1.49 -11.93
CA GLN A 420 21.24 2.39 -10.76
C GLN A 420 22.44 3.33 -10.79
N THR A 421 23.62 2.86 -11.25
CA THR A 421 24.82 3.68 -11.42
C THR A 421 24.65 4.69 -12.56
N ASP A 422 24.14 4.28 -13.71
CA ASP A 422 23.86 5.18 -14.84
C ASP A 422 22.79 6.26 -14.54
N ARG A 423 21.92 6.02 -13.57
CA ARG A 423 20.95 7.01 -13.11
C ARG A 423 21.53 7.99 -12.09
N ALA A 424 22.51 7.55 -11.31
CA ALA A 424 23.21 8.40 -10.33
C ALA A 424 24.25 9.34 -10.99
N GLU A 425 24.79 8.95 -12.17
CA GLU A 425 25.74 9.78 -12.91
C GLU A 425 25.09 10.78 -13.89
N ARG A 426 23.76 10.71 -14.09
CA ARG A 426 23.00 11.64 -14.95
C ARG A 426 22.19 12.70 -14.19
N ASN A 427 22.25 12.72 -12.88
CA ASN A 427 21.73 13.75 -11.99
C ASN A 427 22.89 14.41 -11.24
#